data_25aa51af8f1849b0c917b2cb6ef54395
#
_entry.id   25aa51af8f1849b0c917b2cb6ef54395
#
_cell.length_a   1.000
_cell.length_b   1.000
_cell.length_c   1.000
_cell.angle_alpha   90.00
_cell.angle_beta   90.00
_cell.angle_gamma   90.00
#
_symmetry.space_group_name_H-M   'P 1'
#
loop_
_entity.id
_entity.type
_entity.pdbx_description
1 polymer ?
#
loop_
_entity_poly.entity_id
_entity_poly.type
_entity_poly.pdbx_seq_one_letter_code
_entity_poly.pdbx_strand_id
1 'polypeptide(L)'
;MAYNFLGLVNQINRRLNEVELTSSNFASATGFYAQAKDSINSSIRYINQNEYNWPYNHVTQEDVLTAHTLRYGVPDDSKILDVNTFRIKESSALGVSTKKLRILSY
;
A
#
# COMPACT_ATOMS: atom_id res chain seq x y z
N MET A 1 7.30 -23.85 -5.92
CA MET A 1 6.29 -23.22 -5.02
C MET A 1 5.93 -21.85 -5.57
N ALA A 2 4.66 -21.55 -5.68
CA ALA A 2 4.22 -20.24 -6.11
C ALA A 2 4.30 -19.23 -4.96
N TYR A 3 4.81 -18.03 -5.25
CA TYR A 3 4.86 -16.93 -4.27
C TYR A 3 3.61 -16.05 -4.38
N ASN A 4 2.46 -16.68 -4.33
CA ASN A 4 1.16 -15.99 -4.30
C ASN A 4 0.49 -16.23 -2.94
N PHE A 5 -0.71 -15.66 -2.76
CA PHE A 5 -1.43 -15.77 -1.49
C PHE A 5 -1.73 -17.23 -1.13
N LEU A 6 -2.17 -18.02 -2.09
CA LEU A 6 -2.41 -19.45 -1.89
C LEU A 6 -1.12 -20.18 -1.47
N GLY A 7 -0.01 -19.87 -2.11
CA GLY A 7 1.29 -20.46 -1.76
C GLY A 7 1.72 -20.11 -0.34
N LEU A 8 1.51 -18.89 0.10
CA LEU A 8 1.83 -18.45 1.47
C LEU A 8 0.95 -19.17 2.50
N VAL A 9 -0.35 -19.30 2.23
CA VAL A 9 -1.27 -20.02 3.11
C VAL A 9 -0.85 -21.49 3.21
N ASN A 10 -0.50 -22.12 2.10
CA ASN A 10 -0.07 -23.50 2.07
C ASN A 10 1.27 -23.73 2.78
N GLN A 11 2.15 -22.74 2.80
CA GLN A 11 3.36 -22.83 3.65
C GLN A 11 3.02 -22.94 5.13
N ILE A 12 2.06 -22.17 5.60
CA ILE A 12 1.58 -22.25 6.98
C ILE A 12 0.96 -23.62 7.23
N ASN A 13 0.06 -24.06 6.33
CA ASN A 13 -0.61 -25.35 6.46
C ASN A 13 0.40 -26.51 6.56
N ARG A 14 1.44 -26.46 5.73
CA ARG A 14 2.46 -27.49 5.69
C ARG A 14 3.27 -27.54 6.99
N ARG A 15 3.60 -26.38 7.56
CA ARG A 15 4.35 -26.29 8.81
C ARG A 15 3.57 -26.78 10.02
N LEU A 16 2.25 -26.72 9.95
CA LEU A 16 1.35 -27.14 11.02
C LEU A 16 0.69 -28.49 10.75
N ASN A 17 1.18 -29.25 9.77
CA ASN A 17 0.66 -30.56 9.38
C ASN A 17 -0.81 -30.53 8.95
N GLU A 18 -1.26 -29.42 8.40
CA GLU A 18 -2.59 -29.29 7.82
C GLU A 18 -2.57 -29.60 6.31
N VAL A 19 -3.72 -29.95 5.78
CA VAL A 19 -3.88 -30.27 4.35
C VAL A 19 -3.74 -28.99 3.53
N GLU A 20 -2.95 -29.06 2.46
CA GLU A 20 -2.81 -27.93 1.54
C GLU A 20 -4.11 -27.65 0.78
N LEU A 21 -4.40 -26.37 0.55
CA LEU A 21 -5.54 -25.94 -0.24
C LEU A 21 -5.20 -25.91 -1.72
N THR A 22 -6.22 -26.13 -2.54
CA THR A 22 -6.12 -25.99 -3.99
C THR A 22 -6.81 -24.69 -4.44
N SER A 23 -6.59 -24.28 -5.68
CA SER A 23 -7.24 -23.09 -6.23
C SER A 23 -8.77 -23.22 -6.25
N SER A 24 -9.29 -24.42 -6.29
CA SER A 24 -10.74 -24.66 -6.33
C SER A 24 -11.42 -24.51 -4.97
N ASN A 25 -10.73 -24.80 -3.86
CA ASN A 25 -11.32 -24.73 -2.52
C ASN A 25 -10.80 -23.57 -1.67
N PHE A 26 -9.87 -22.78 -2.18
CA PHE A 26 -9.25 -21.69 -1.45
C PHE A 26 -10.25 -20.61 -1.01
N ALA A 27 -11.17 -20.23 -1.90
CA ALA A 27 -12.12 -19.16 -1.62
C ALA A 27 -13.17 -19.54 -0.56
N SER A 28 -13.53 -20.83 -0.50
CA SER A 28 -14.56 -21.34 0.41
C SER A 28 -14.01 -21.92 1.70
N ALA A 29 -12.69 -21.91 1.89
CA ALA A 29 -12.06 -22.47 3.08
C ALA A 29 -12.43 -21.69 4.35
N THR A 30 -12.75 -22.40 5.42
CA THR A 30 -13.20 -21.84 6.71
C THR A 30 -12.37 -22.39 7.86
N GLY A 31 -12.66 -21.93 9.08
CA GLY A 31 -11.99 -22.40 10.30
C GLY A 31 -10.51 -22.03 10.32
N PHE A 32 -9.65 -23.00 10.56
CA PHE A 32 -8.21 -22.80 10.61
C PHE A 32 -7.64 -22.12 9.34
N TYR A 33 -8.14 -22.50 8.18
CA TYR A 33 -7.67 -21.93 6.91
C TYR A 33 -8.02 -20.46 6.78
N ALA A 34 -9.17 -20.04 7.29
CA ALA A 34 -9.52 -18.62 7.34
C ALA A 34 -8.59 -17.87 8.29
N GLN A 35 -8.25 -18.45 9.43
CA GLN A 35 -7.28 -17.86 10.37
C GLN A 35 -5.89 -17.74 9.73
N ALA A 36 -5.46 -18.72 8.95
CA ALA A 36 -4.18 -18.64 8.24
C ALA A 36 -4.17 -17.50 7.22
N LYS A 37 -5.26 -17.30 6.48
CA LYS A 37 -5.41 -16.16 5.56
C LYS A 37 -5.32 -14.83 6.31
N ASP A 38 -6.01 -14.71 7.42
CA ASP A 38 -6.03 -13.49 8.23
C ASP A 38 -4.65 -13.20 8.82
N SER A 39 -3.92 -14.22 9.23
CA SER A 39 -2.55 -14.07 9.73
C SER A 39 -1.62 -13.49 8.68
N ILE A 40 -1.72 -13.96 7.45
CA ILE A 40 -0.90 -13.45 6.35
C ILE A 40 -1.26 -11.99 6.05
N ASN A 41 -2.54 -11.67 5.96
CA ASN A 41 -2.99 -10.31 5.70
C ASN A 41 -2.56 -9.36 6.82
N SER A 42 -2.66 -9.79 8.07
CA SER A 42 -2.21 -9.00 9.23
C SER A 42 -0.70 -8.78 9.22
N SER A 43 0.07 -9.81 8.85
CA SER A 43 1.53 -9.71 8.75
C SER A 43 1.96 -8.75 7.66
N ILE A 44 1.33 -8.81 6.49
CA ILE A 44 1.61 -7.89 5.38
C ILE A 44 1.29 -6.45 5.80
N ARG A 45 0.16 -6.24 6.46
CA ARG A 45 -0.23 -4.93 6.96
C ARG A 45 0.76 -4.41 8.01
N TYR A 46 1.19 -5.26 8.91
CA TYR A 46 2.18 -4.91 9.93
C TYR A 46 3.51 -4.49 9.30
N ILE A 47 4.03 -5.26 8.35
CA ILE A 47 5.28 -4.94 7.66
C ILE A 47 5.17 -3.60 6.94
N ASN A 48 4.06 -3.35 6.24
CA ASN A 48 3.88 -2.12 5.48
C ASN A 48 3.70 -0.89 6.37
N GLN A 49 3.08 -1.03 7.54
CA GLN A 49 2.73 0.10 8.39
C GLN A 49 3.79 0.47 9.42
N ASN A 50 4.52 -0.52 9.96
CA ASN A 50 5.29 -0.31 11.18
C ASN A 50 6.81 -0.37 11.00
N GLU A 51 7.32 -1.08 9.98
CA GLU A 51 8.75 -1.37 9.93
C GLU A 51 9.55 -0.33 9.15
N TYR A 52 9.10 0.05 7.96
CA TYR A 52 9.91 0.85 7.07
C TYR A 52 9.05 1.51 5.99
N ASN A 53 9.53 2.60 5.43
CA ASN A 53 8.89 3.23 4.27
C ASN A 53 9.39 2.55 2.99
N TRP A 54 8.71 1.48 2.62
CA TRP A 54 9.11 0.65 1.50
C TRP A 54 8.99 1.42 0.17
N PRO A 55 10.02 1.41 -0.68
CA PRO A 55 9.97 2.14 -1.95
C PRO A 55 8.81 1.74 -2.86
N TYR A 56 8.39 0.47 -2.84
CA TYR A 56 7.28 0.00 -3.67
C TYR A 56 5.92 0.58 -3.25
N ASN A 57 5.82 1.12 -2.05
CA ASN A 57 4.62 1.79 -1.56
C ASN A 57 4.63 3.30 -1.85
N HIS A 58 5.67 3.80 -2.48
CA HIS A 58 5.81 5.21 -2.83
C HIS A 58 4.90 5.54 -4.02
N VAL A 59 3.95 6.43 -3.82
CA VAL A 59 3.02 6.86 -4.86
C VAL A 59 3.08 8.37 -4.98
N THR A 60 3.15 8.84 -6.23
CA THR A 60 3.08 10.26 -6.55
C THR A 60 1.64 10.62 -6.87
N GLN A 61 1.09 11.62 -6.19
CA GLN A 61 -0.23 12.15 -6.47
C GLN A 61 -0.11 13.54 -7.09
N GLU A 62 -0.90 13.79 -8.12
CA GLU A 62 -1.00 15.10 -8.74
C GLU A 62 -2.43 15.62 -8.58
N ASP A 63 -2.55 16.84 -8.07
CA ASP A 63 -3.84 17.52 -7.95
C ASP A 63 -3.79 18.82 -8.75
N VAL A 64 -4.91 19.17 -9.37
CA VAL A 64 -5.04 20.42 -10.08
C VAL A 64 -5.45 21.51 -9.09
N LEU A 65 -4.66 22.58 -9.03
CA LEU A 65 -4.97 23.72 -8.17
C LEU A 65 -6.11 24.54 -8.76
N THR A 66 -7.05 24.90 -7.91
CA THR A 66 -8.21 25.71 -8.27
C THR A 66 -8.12 27.06 -7.58
N ALA A 67 -8.47 28.15 -8.28
CA ALA A 67 -8.50 29.48 -7.68
C ALA A 67 -9.44 29.51 -6.48
N HIS A 68 -9.04 30.21 -5.43
CA HIS A 68 -9.80 30.38 -4.19
C HIS A 68 -10.00 29.11 -3.36
N THR A 69 -9.30 28.03 -3.66
CA THR A 69 -9.31 26.81 -2.86
C THR A 69 -8.07 26.78 -1.97
N LEU A 70 -8.29 26.74 -0.65
CA LEU A 70 -7.21 26.82 0.34
C LEU A 70 -6.73 25.46 0.82
N ARG A 71 -7.54 24.42 0.67
CA ARG A 71 -7.25 23.11 1.23
C ARG A 71 -7.47 22.02 0.21
N TYR A 72 -6.58 21.04 0.22
CA TYR A 72 -6.64 19.86 -0.64
C TYR A 72 -6.52 18.61 0.21
N GLY A 73 -7.31 17.60 -0.13
CA GLY A 73 -7.32 16.34 0.63
C GLY A 73 -6.09 15.50 0.40
N VAL A 74 -5.73 14.73 1.41
CA VAL A 74 -4.70 13.70 1.32
C VAL A 74 -5.40 12.35 1.18
N PRO A 75 -4.86 11.39 0.40
CA PRO A 75 -5.46 10.06 0.31
C PRO A 75 -5.60 9.41 1.68
N ASP A 76 -6.75 8.78 1.95
CA ASP A 76 -7.07 8.21 3.25
C ASP A 76 -6.15 7.04 3.62
N ASP A 77 -5.58 6.38 2.64
CA ASP A 77 -4.67 5.25 2.82
C ASP A 77 -3.19 5.67 2.93
N SER A 78 -2.91 6.98 3.02
CA SER A 78 -1.55 7.47 3.19
C SER A 78 -1.04 7.21 4.59
N LYS A 79 0.19 6.67 4.67
CA LYS A 79 0.90 6.51 5.94
C LYS A 79 1.66 7.79 6.31
N ILE A 80 2.45 8.29 5.38
CA ILE A 80 3.32 9.46 5.54
C ILE A 80 3.35 10.25 4.25
N LEU A 81 3.41 11.58 4.36
CA LEU A 81 3.68 12.46 3.24
C LEU A 81 5.18 12.80 3.21
N ASP A 82 5.80 12.66 2.06
CA ASP A 82 7.17 13.12 1.86
C ASP A 82 7.14 14.61 1.50
N VAL A 83 7.30 15.45 2.50
CA VAL A 83 7.23 16.91 2.35
C VAL A 83 8.34 17.48 1.50
N ASN A 84 9.42 16.75 1.30
CA ASN A 84 10.55 17.21 0.49
C ASN A 84 10.29 17.11 -1.01
N THR A 85 9.24 16.37 -1.41
CA THR A 85 8.88 16.17 -2.82
C THR A 85 7.75 17.07 -3.29
N PHE A 86 7.22 17.94 -2.45
CA PHE A 86 6.13 18.85 -2.82
C PHE A 86 6.61 19.86 -3.86
N ARG A 87 5.93 19.89 -5.02
CA ARG A 87 6.27 20.76 -6.15
C ARG A 87 5.01 21.28 -6.82
N ILE A 88 5.13 22.49 -7.42
CA ILE A 88 4.10 23.04 -8.30
C ILE A 88 4.61 22.94 -9.75
N LYS A 89 3.74 22.47 -10.65
CA LYS A 89 3.95 22.50 -12.10
C LYS A 89 3.06 23.57 -12.69
N GLU A 90 3.59 24.32 -13.66
CA GLU A 90 2.78 25.32 -14.39
C GLU A 90 1.76 24.67 -15.31
N SER A 91 2.09 23.49 -15.84
CA SER A 91 1.18 22.68 -16.64
C SER A 91 1.56 21.21 -16.53
N SER A 92 0.67 20.32 -16.95
CA SER A 92 0.96 18.89 -17.04
C SER A 92 1.80 18.50 -18.26
N ALA A 93 2.16 19.45 -19.12
CA ALA A 93 2.94 19.17 -20.32
C ALA A 93 4.36 18.76 -19.99
N LEU A 94 4.91 17.87 -20.81
CA LEU A 94 6.28 17.37 -20.66
C LEU A 94 7.29 18.52 -20.82
N GLY A 95 8.30 18.56 -19.97
CA GLY A 95 9.36 19.56 -20.04
C GLY A 95 9.05 20.89 -19.34
N VAL A 96 7.92 20.99 -18.66
CA VAL A 96 7.58 22.18 -17.87
C VAL A 96 8.39 22.19 -16.57
N SER A 97 8.90 23.36 -16.20
CA SER A 97 9.64 23.52 -14.96
C SER A 97 8.73 23.37 -13.75
N THR A 98 9.26 22.78 -12.69
CA THR A 98 8.57 22.64 -11.42
C THR A 98 9.26 23.48 -10.35
N LYS A 99 8.46 24.02 -9.43
CA LYS A 99 8.99 24.75 -8.29
C LYS A 99 8.77 23.94 -7.02
N LYS A 100 9.82 23.78 -6.23
CA LYS A 100 9.72 23.12 -4.93
C LYS A 100 8.98 24.01 -3.95
N LEU A 101 8.03 23.44 -3.21
CA LEU A 101 7.30 24.13 -2.17
C LEU A 101 8.00 24.01 -0.83
N ARG A 102 7.94 25.08 -0.07
CA ARG A 102 8.39 25.08 1.31
C ARG A 102 7.20 24.78 2.23
N ILE A 103 7.38 23.81 3.12
CA ILE A 103 6.36 23.45 4.10
C ILE A 103 6.53 24.35 5.31
N LEU A 104 5.45 25.01 5.70
CA LEU A 104 5.40 25.83 6.90
C LEU A 104 4.46 25.19 7.90
N SER A 105 4.88 25.11 9.15
CA SER A 105 4.00 24.69 10.23
C SER A 105 3.25 25.88 10.79
N TYR A 106 2.00 25.66 11.18
CA TYR A 106 1.22 26.65 11.90
C TYR A 106 1.69 26.77 13.36
#